data_ea5e7f10d4b4f534a6c256633465c748
#
_entry.id   ea5e7f10d4b4f534a6c256633465c748
#
_cell.length_a   1.000
_cell.length_b   1.000
_cell.length_c   1.000
_cell.angle_alpha   90.00
_cell.angle_beta   90.00
_cell.angle_gamma   90.00
#
_symmetry.space_group_name_H-M   'P 1'
#
loop_
_entity.id
_entity.type
_entity.pdbx_description
1 polymer ?
#
loop_
_entity_poly.entity_id
_entity_poly.type
_entity_poly.pdbx_seq_one_letter_code
_entity_poly.pdbx_strand_id
1 'polypeptide(L)'
;MNTLFLLMAQYNGQAVIPLDRVCADYMNLTVEKFKQKRLAGEIDIPVIRMGANSQKAGLGIHLKDLSDYIDRQHEKAAKEQNQLI
;
A
#
# COMPACT_ATOMS: atom_id res chain seq x y z
N MET A 1 -5.21 11.01 -14.89
CA MET A 1 -6.17 10.10 -14.25
C MET A 1 -5.82 9.98 -12.78
N ASN A 2 -6.80 9.98 -11.91
CA ASN A 2 -6.57 10.04 -10.46
C ASN A 2 -6.49 8.62 -9.89
N THR A 3 -5.33 8.26 -9.35
CA THR A 3 -5.10 6.94 -8.75
C THR A 3 -6.10 6.65 -7.62
N LEU A 4 -6.42 7.66 -6.81
CA LEU A 4 -7.37 7.51 -5.73
C LEU A 4 -8.75 7.08 -6.23
N PHE A 5 -9.24 7.67 -7.30
CA PHE A 5 -10.52 7.29 -7.89
C PHE A 5 -10.51 5.85 -8.39
N LEU A 6 -9.41 5.41 -9.00
CA LEU A 6 -9.30 4.03 -9.47
C LEU A 6 -9.35 3.04 -8.29
N LEU A 7 -8.68 3.37 -7.19
CA LEU A 7 -8.71 2.54 -5.99
C LEU A 7 -10.09 2.54 -5.33
N MET A 8 -10.77 3.69 -5.31
CA MET A 8 -12.13 3.77 -4.79
C MET A 8 -13.06 2.84 -5.55
N ALA A 9 -12.92 2.78 -6.87
CA ALA A 9 -13.70 1.86 -7.69
C ALA A 9 -13.34 0.40 -7.40
N GLN A 10 -12.04 0.11 -7.28
CA GLN A 10 -11.57 -1.27 -7.04
C GLN A 10 -12.06 -1.82 -5.70
N TYR A 11 -12.09 -0.97 -4.66
CA TYR A 11 -12.42 -1.40 -3.30
C TYR A 11 -13.80 -0.94 -2.84
N ASN A 12 -14.66 -0.57 -3.76
CA ASN A 12 -16.05 -0.18 -3.47
C ASN A 12 -16.15 0.95 -2.44
N GLY A 13 -15.24 1.90 -2.50
CA GLY A 13 -15.26 3.06 -1.62
C GLY A 13 -14.80 2.81 -0.19
N GLN A 14 -14.18 1.67 0.10
CA GLN A 14 -13.64 1.42 1.43
C GLN A 14 -12.50 2.39 1.75
N ALA A 15 -12.53 2.96 2.95
CA ALA A 15 -11.51 3.93 3.36
C ALA A 15 -10.21 3.24 3.79
N VAL A 16 -10.32 2.07 4.40
CA VAL A 16 -9.17 1.30 4.88
C VAL A 16 -9.26 -0.11 4.33
N ILE A 17 -8.19 -0.56 3.70
CA ILE A 17 -8.15 -1.87 3.06
C ILE A 17 -7.34 -2.82 3.96
N PRO A 18 -7.85 -4.02 4.24
CA PRO A 18 -7.09 -4.99 5.04
C PRO A 18 -5.70 -5.24 4.45
N LEU A 19 -4.71 -5.35 5.33
CA LEU A 19 -3.32 -5.47 4.92
C LEU A 19 -3.08 -6.68 4.02
N ASP A 20 -3.71 -7.81 4.32
CA ASP A 20 -3.56 -9.02 3.52
C ASP A 20 -4.05 -8.82 2.08
N ARG A 21 -5.10 -8.03 1.89
CA ARG A 21 -5.60 -7.73 0.54
C ARG A 21 -4.66 -6.84 -0.23
N VAL A 22 -4.09 -5.83 0.42
CA VAL A 22 -3.11 -4.95 -0.23
C VAL A 22 -1.87 -5.75 -0.62
N CYS A 23 -1.41 -6.63 0.26
CA CYS A 23 -0.26 -7.49 -0.03
C CYS A 23 -0.53 -8.40 -1.23
N ALA A 24 -1.73 -8.97 -1.32
CA ALA A 24 -2.10 -9.84 -2.44
C ALA A 24 -2.28 -9.06 -3.74
N ASP A 25 -2.93 -7.91 -3.66
CA ASP A 25 -3.32 -7.15 -4.87
C ASP A 25 -2.16 -6.34 -5.46
N TYR A 26 -1.29 -5.80 -4.63
CA TYR A 26 -0.28 -4.83 -5.09
C TYR A 26 1.16 -5.19 -4.77
N MET A 27 1.40 -5.85 -3.63
CA MET A 27 2.77 -6.08 -3.16
C MET A 27 3.35 -7.42 -3.60
N ASN A 28 2.49 -8.37 -3.93
CA ASN A 28 2.89 -9.74 -4.24
C ASN A 28 3.76 -10.35 -3.12
N LEU A 29 3.38 -10.08 -1.88
CA LEU A 29 4.11 -10.50 -0.70
C LEU A 29 3.13 -11.10 0.31
N THR A 30 3.63 -11.97 1.17
CA THR A 30 2.88 -12.34 2.37
C THR A 30 2.90 -11.18 3.35
N VAL A 31 1.95 -11.17 4.30
CA VAL A 31 1.91 -10.14 5.34
C VAL A 31 3.22 -10.14 6.14
N GLU A 32 3.76 -11.32 6.45
CA GLU A 32 5.03 -11.43 7.18
C GLU A 32 6.19 -10.76 6.43
N LYS A 33 6.32 -11.05 5.15
CA LYS A 33 7.36 -10.45 4.31
C LYS A 33 7.17 -8.93 4.19
N PHE A 34 5.93 -8.49 4.05
CA PHE A 34 5.61 -7.07 4.01
C PHE A 34 6.09 -6.36 5.29
N LYS A 35 5.78 -6.95 6.45
CA LYS A 35 6.18 -6.38 7.74
C LYS A 35 7.71 -6.28 7.85
N GLN A 36 8.42 -7.32 7.43
CA GLN A 36 9.89 -7.33 7.45
C GLN A 36 10.46 -6.24 6.56
N LYS A 37 9.95 -6.10 5.35
CA LYS A 37 10.42 -5.09 4.40
C LYS A 37 10.12 -3.68 4.88
N ARG A 38 8.96 -3.49 5.52
CA ARG A 38 8.58 -2.20 6.07
C ARG A 38 9.51 -1.80 7.22
N LEU A 39 9.84 -2.73 8.11
CA LEU A 39 10.78 -2.48 9.20
C LEU A 39 12.18 -2.16 8.68
N ALA A 40 12.57 -2.77 7.58
CA ALA A 40 13.87 -2.51 6.95
C ALA A 40 13.88 -1.19 6.16
N GLY A 41 12.76 -0.48 6.06
CA GLY A 41 12.68 0.76 5.32
C GLY A 41 12.52 0.60 3.82
N GLU A 42 12.33 -0.62 3.34
CA GLU A 42 12.20 -0.88 1.90
C GLU A 42 10.81 -0.53 1.37
N ILE A 43 9.80 -0.58 2.25
CA ILE A 43 8.43 -0.20 1.89
C ILE A 43 8.01 0.93 2.84
N ASP A 44 7.80 2.10 2.28
CA ASP A 44 7.46 3.31 3.04
C ASP A 44 5.98 3.62 2.86
N ILE A 45 5.15 2.98 3.69
CA ILE A 45 3.71 3.21 3.68
C ILE A 45 3.18 3.05 5.11
N PRO A 46 2.33 3.98 5.58
CA PRO A 46 1.74 3.85 6.92
C PRO A 46 0.80 2.65 7.01
N VAL A 47 0.85 1.95 8.11
CA VAL A 47 -0.06 0.83 8.40
C VAL A 47 -0.90 1.20 9.61
N ILE A 48 -2.22 1.13 9.46
CA ILE A 48 -3.17 1.50 10.49
C ILE A 48 -3.58 0.26 11.27
N ARG A 49 -3.65 0.38 12.58
CA ARG A 49 -4.21 -0.65 13.44
C ARG A 49 -5.64 -0.23 13.81
N MET A 50 -6.60 -1.02 13.36
CA MET A 50 -8.01 -0.76 13.64
C MET A 50 -8.47 -1.61 14.80
N GLY A 51 -9.18 -0.98 15.75
CA GLY A 51 -9.74 -1.69 16.88
C GLY A 51 -8.81 -1.76 18.07
N ALA A 52 -9.04 -2.78 18.92
CA ALA A 52 -8.31 -2.93 20.18
C ALA A 52 -6.83 -3.23 19.96
N ASN A 53 -6.04 -2.88 20.95
CA ASN A 53 -4.58 -3.02 20.93
C ASN A 53 -4.18 -4.48 21.20
N SER A 54 -4.52 -5.38 20.28
CA SER A 54 -4.21 -6.80 20.41
C SER A 54 -3.51 -7.29 19.14
N GLN A 55 -2.88 -8.46 19.23
CA GLN A 55 -2.23 -9.06 18.06
C GLN A 55 -3.21 -9.41 16.96
N LYS A 56 -4.48 -9.57 17.31
CA LYS A 56 -5.55 -9.87 16.35
C LYS A 56 -6.22 -8.60 15.83
N ALA A 57 -5.80 -7.43 16.25
CA ALA A 57 -6.33 -6.19 15.72
C ALA A 57 -6.08 -6.13 14.23
N GLY A 58 -7.09 -5.77 13.48
CA GLY A 58 -6.99 -5.68 12.02
C GLY A 58 -5.98 -4.62 11.62
N LEU A 59 -5.01 -5.01 10.82
CA LEU A 59 -4.09 -4.08 10.19
C LEU A 59 -4.62 -3.72 8.82
N GLY A 60 -4.47 -2.45 8.46
CA GLY A 60 -4.95 -1.99 7.17
C GLY A 60 -4.15 -0.81 6.67
N ILE A 61 -4.44 -0.43 5.43
CA ILE A 61 -3.81 0.72 4.79
C ILE A 61 -4.91 1.66 4.33
N HIS A 62 -4.77 2.93 4.71
CA HIS A 62 -5.72 3.95 4.26
C HIS A 62 -5.60 4.11 2.75
N LEU A 63 -6.74 4.24 2.09
CA LEU A 63 -6.78 4.28 0.63
C LEU A 63 -5.93 5.42 0.07
N LYS A 64 -5.91 6.56 0.73
CA LYS A 64 -5.08 7.69 0.29
C LYS A 64 -3.59 7.37 0.39
N ASP A 65 -3.17 6.69 1.45
CA ASP A 65 -1.76 6.29 1.61
C ASP A 65 -1.33 5.29 0.54
N LEU A 66 -2.22 4.37 0.19
CA LEU A 66 -1.97 3.43 -0.90
C LEU A 66 -1.86 4.17 -2.23
N SER A 67 -2.75 5.13 -2.47
CA SER A 67 -2.71 5.96 -3.67
C SER A 67 -1.38 6.73 -3.77
N ASP A 68 -0.97 7.36 -2.68
CA ASP A 68 0.29 8.11 -2.64
C ASP A 68 1.50 7.19 -2.88
N TYR A 69 1.48 5.99 -2.31
CA TYR A 69 2.54 5.01 -2.50
C TYR A 69 2.64 4.58 -3.97
N ILE A 70 1.52 4.28 -4.59
CA ILE A 70 1.48 3.91 -6.01
C ILE A 70 2.03 5.05 -6.88
N ASP A 71 1.63 6.28 -6.59
CA ASP A 71 2.09 7.44 -7.33
C ASP A 71 3.60 7.64 -7.18
N ARG A 72 4.15 7.44 -5.98
CA ARG A 72 5.59 7.53 -5.76
C ARG A 72 6.35 6.47 -6.53
N GLN A 73 5.84 5.24 -6.55
CA GLN A 73 6.47 4.15 -7.31
C GLN A 73 6.42 4.43 -8.81
N HIS A 74 5.32 5.00 -9.28
CA HIS A 74 5.18 5.38 -10.68
C HIS A 74 6.20 6.47 -11.06
N GLU A 75 6.39 7.47 -10.21
CA GLU A 75 7.37 8.52 -10.45
C GLU A 75 8.79 7.97 -10.52
N LYS A 76 9.13 7.04 -9.61
CA LYS A 76 10.44 6.38 -9.63
C LYS A 76 10.66 5.62 -10.93
N ALA A 77 9.64 4.87 -11.36
CA ALA A 77 9.73 4.11 -12.61
C ALA A 77 9.91 5.04 -13.82
N ALA A 78 9.20 6.17 -13.83
CA ALA A 78 9.31 7.15 -14.91
C ALA A 78 10.72 7.76 -14.97
N LYS A 79 11.31 8.07 -13.81
CA LYS A 79 12.67 8.60 -13.75
C LYS A 79 13.69 7.58 -14.23
N GLU A 80 13.55 6.32 -13.83
CA GLU A 80 14.42 5.24 -14.28
C GLU A 80 14.35 5.09 -15.80
N GLN A 81 13.15 5.14 -16.36
CA GLN A 81 12.97 5.04 -17.80
C GLN A 81 13.66 6.19 -18.52
N ASN A 82 13.57 7.40 -18.01
CA ASN A 82 14.21 8.56 -18.59
C ASN A 82 15.74 8.45 -18.56
N GLN A 83 16.29 7.81 -17.52
CA GLN A 83 17.73 7.62 -17.40
C GLN A 83 18.27 6.56 -18.38
N LEU A 84 17.42 5.63 -18.81
CA LEU A 84 17.82 4.58 -19.74
C LEU A 84 17.91 5.04 -21.19
N ILE A 85 17.36 6.21 -21.48
CA ILE A 85 17.39 6.82 -22.82
C ILE A 85 18.66 7.71 -22.98
#